data_a9c548c5ff0221ce093726fcb01926cb
#
_entry.id   a9c548c5ff0221ce093726fcb01926cb
#
_cell.length_a   1.000
_cell.length_b   1.000
_cell.length_c   1.000
_cell.angle_alpha   90.00
_cell.angle_beta   90.00
_cell.angle_gamma   90.00
#
_symmetry.space_group_name_H-M   'P 1'
#
loop_
_entity.id
_entity.type
_entity.pdbx_description
1 polymer ?
#
loop_
_entity_poly.entity_id
_entity_poly.type
_entity_poly.pdbx_seq_one_letter_code
_entity_poly.pdbx_strand_id
1 'polypeptide(L)'
;MTDPSQSKNAPAPVAFVTGATGLLGNNLVRALLAEGFQVRALARSEAKAKQQFDGLPIEIITGDLQSISSFSAALFGVDILFHTAAYFRDSYTGGNHDQDLEAINVKAMKELLDTSWKAGIRRMVHVSSIAVLKGAKGQTVDETMLRREDEADPYFRSKIRSEKVLNDFLADYPEFWACMVLPGWMHGPGDRGPTSAGQTVLDVARGKLPGIPPGSVSLVDARDVALAIIACLSKGKRGERYLAAGRHQTMADLIPLIARLTDRKAPSRQIPMPLLYVIAALSEVQARLTRKPVLMSWATAKALASENDRSHFSAHRFHHDLGLTFRPLEETLTDEINWFRKAGFLP
;
A
#
# COMPACT_ATOMS: atom_id res chain seq x y z
N MET A 1 -21.30 -9.15 -35.90
CA MET A 1 -19.87 -9.21 -36.31
C MET A 1 -19.39 -7.77 -36.36
N THR A 2 -18.77 -7.29 -35.28
CA THR A 2 -18.14 -5.97 -35.19
C THR A 2 -16.72 -6.10 -35.70
N ASP A 3 -16.36 -5.27 -36.66
CA ASP A 3 -15.06 -5.23 -37.31
C ASP A 3 -13.92 -5.00 -36.32
N PRO A 4 -12.91 -5.88 -36.20
CA PRO A 4 -11.80 -5.73 -35.28
C PRO A 4 -10.84 -4.57 -35.62
N SER A 5 -11.03 -3.89 -36.76
CA SER A 5 -10.12 -2.83 -37.24
C SER A 5 -10.41 -1.44 -36.68
N GLN A 6 -11.54 -1.21 -35.97
CA GLN A 6 -11.92 0.12 -35.49
C GLN A 6 -11.37 0.49 -34.10
N SER A 7 -10.62 -0.39 -33.39
CA SER A 7 -10.14 -0.11 -32.03
C SER A 7 -8.71 0.50 -31.94
N LYS A 8 -8.02 0.74 -33.05
CA LYS A 8 -6.61 1.18 -33.05
C LYS A 8 -6.37 2.69 -33.04
N ASN A 9 -7.39 3.56 -33.04
CA ASN A 9 -7.23 5.02 -33.15
C ASN A 9 -7.72 5.85 -31.95
N ALA A 10 -8.13 5.24 -30.83
CA ALA A 10 -8.41 6.02 -29.63
C ALA A 10 -7.09 6.43 -28.95
N PRO A 11 -6.95 7.70 -28.49
CA PRO A 11 -5.77 8.12 -27.75
C PRO A 11 -5.62 7.26 -26.49
N ALA A 12 -4.37 6.96 -26.13
CA ALA A 12 -4.08 6.19 -24.91
C ALA A 12 -4.65 6.91 -23.68
N PRO A 13 -5.35 6.19 -22.78
CA PRO A 13 -5.97 6.81 -21.60
C PRO A 13 -4.90 7.37 -20.67
N VAL A 14 -5.21 8.51 -20.07
CA VAL A 14 -4.32 9.22 -19.13
C VAL A 14 -4.63 8.82 -17.69
N ALA A 15 -3.66 8.20 -17.03
CA ALA A 15 -3.71 7.81 -15.64
C ALA A 15 -2.97 8.82 -14.77
N PHE A 16 -3.61 9.30 -13.70
CA PHE A 16 -2.94 10.10 -12.66
C PHE A 16 -2.72 9.23 -11.43
N VAL A 17 -1.47 9.09 -10.98
CA VAL A 17 -1.09 8.24 -9.86
C VAL A 17 -0.56 9.07 -8.71
N THR A 18 -1.29 9.14 -7.60
CA THR A 18 -0.76 9.70 -6.34
C THR A 18 0.05 8.62 -5.61
N GLY A 19 1.08 9.03 -4.85
CA GLY A 19 1.94 8.05 -4.17
C GLY A 19 2.82 7.24 -5.13
N ALA A 20 3.03 7.73 -6.34
CA ALA A 20 3.73 7.06 -7.43
C ALA A 20 5.14 6.56 -7.04
N THR A 21 5.85 7.26 -6.17
CA THR A 21 7.21 6.90 -5.72
C THR A 21 7.26 5.89 -4.57
N GLY A 22 6.13 5.49 -3.99
CA GLY A 22 6.05 4.40 -3.01
C GLY A 22 6.16 3.01 -3.64
N LEU A 23 6.30 1.97 -2.83
CA LEU A 23 6.41 0.58 -3.30
C LEU A 23 5.27 0.20 -4.26
N LEU A 24 4.02 0.39 -3.85
CA LEU A 24 2.86 0.09 -4.70
C LEU A 24 2.78 1.02 -5.91
N GLY A 25 2.92 2.34 -5.70
CA GLY A 25 2.78 3.31 -6.79
C GLY A 25 3.82 3.11 -7.89
N ASN A 26 5.06 2.78 -7.54
CA ASN A 26 6.11 2.46 -8.51
C ASN A 26 5.77 1.23 -9.36
N ASN A 27 5.26 0.16 -8.73
CA ASN A 27 4.84 -1.04 -9.45
C ASN A 27 3.60 -0.76 -10.31
N LEU A 28 2.65 0.06 -9.81
CA LEU A 28 1.47 0.46 -10.56
C LEU A 28 1.81 1.30 -11.79
N VAL A 29 2.71 2.27 -11.67
CA VAL A 29 3.18 3.09 -12.82
C VAL A 29 3.72 2.19 -13.94
N ARG A 30 4.56 1.22 -13.60
CA ARG A 30 5.14 0.28 -14.57
C ARG A 30 4.08 -0.63 -15.21
N ALA A 31 3.14 -1.10 -14.42
CA ALA A 31 2.05 -1.93 -14.91
C ALA A 31 1.10 -1.13 -15.83
N LEU A 32 0.78 0.13 -15.49
CA LEU A 32 -0.04 1.00 -16.34
C LEU A 32 0.63 1.31 -17.68
N LEU A 33 1.95 1.54 -17.69
CA LEU A 33 2.71 1.72 -18.94
C LEU A 33 2.66 0.45 -19.80
N ALA A 34 2.76 -0.74 -19.21
CA ALA A 34 2.66 -2.01 -19.94
C ALA A 34 1.27 -2.23 -20.54
N GLU A 35 0.23 -1.68 -19.91
CA GLU A 35 -1.17 -1.70 -20.42
C GLU A 35 -1.46 -0.52 -21.39
N GLY A 36 -0.45 0.27 -21.76
CA GLY A 36 -0.57 1.32 -22.76
C GLY A 36 -1.14 2.65 -22.25
N PHE A 37 -1.18 2.88 -20.96
CA PHE A 37 -1.59 4.18 -20.40
C PHE A 37 -0.50 5.23 -20.56
N GLN A 38 -0.90 6.48 -20.78
CA GLN A 38 -0.06 7.64 -20.46
C GLN A 38 -0.15 7.89 -18.94
N VAL A 39 1.00 8.07 -18.28
CA VAL A 39 1.03 8.17 -16.81
C VAL A 39 1.53 9.52 -16.36
N ARG A 40 0.74 10.21 -15.54
CA ARG A 40 1.14 11.35 -14.73
C ARG A 40 1.40 10.88 -13.30
N ALA A 41 2.64 10.98 -12.85
CA ALA A 41 3.10 10.47 -11.55
C ALA A 41 3.29 11.62 -10.57
N LEU A 42 2.43 11.73 -9.55
CA LEU A 42 2.57 12.74 -8.49
C LEU A 42 3.71 12.35 -7.54
N ALA A 43 4.64 13.26 -7.34
CA ALA A 43 5.77 13.11 -6.44
C ALA A 43 6.09 14.41 -5.69
N ARG A 44 6.49 14.30 -4.41
CA ARG A 44 6.94 15.46 -3.61
C ARG A 44 8.34 15.96 -4.00
N SER A 45 9.14 15.10 -4.62
CA SER A 45 10.51 15.41 -5.06
C SER A 45 10.70 14.95 -6.49
N GLU A 46 10.82 15.91 -7.39
CA GLU A 46 11.07 15.65 -8.80
C GLU A 46 12.38 14.87 -9.03
N ALA A 47 13.44 15.26 -8.31
CA ALA A 47 14.74 14.59 -8.43
C ALA A 47 14.69 13.11 -8.07
N LYS A 48 13.99 12.76 -6.97
CA LYS A 48 13.81 11.36 -6.57
C LYS A 48 12.93 10.61 -7.57
N ALA A 49 11.89 11.24 -8.09
CA ALA A 49 11.02 10.64 -9.10
C ALA A 49 11.76 10.39 -10.41
N LYS A 50 12.54 11.35 -10.91
CA LYS A 50 13.39 11.18 -12.11
C LYS A 50 14.37 10.00 -11.94
N GLN A 51 15.03 9.88 -10.79
CA GLN A 51 15.91 8.76 -10.52
C GLN A 51 15.18 7.40 -10.47
N GLN A 52 13.95 7.37 -9.93
CA GLN A 52 13.17 6.13 -9.79
C GLN A 52 12.57 5.66 -11.11
N PHE A 53 12.18 6.60 -11.94
CA PHE A 53 11.50 6.37 -13.21
C PHE A 53 12.39 6.66 -14.44
N ASP A 54 13.70 6.66 -14.24
CA ASP A 54 14.66 6.91 -15.31
C ASP A 54 14.39 6.01 -16.53
N GLY A 55 14.37 6.61 -17.72
CA GLY A 55 14.05 5.93 -18.97
C GLY A 55 12.57 5.55 -19.18
N LEU A 56 11.65 5.85 -18.26
CA LEU A 56 10.24 5.58 -18.46
C LEU A 56 9.50 6.78 -19.09
N PRO A 57 8.59 6.55 -20.05
CA PRO A 57 7.82 7.60 -20.72
C PRO A 57 6.64 8.06 -19.85
N ILE A 58 6.93 8.76 -18.76
CA ILE A 58 5.95 9.32 -17.83
C ILE A 58 6.09 10.82 -17.66
N GLU A 59 5.00 11.47 -17.29
CA GLU A 59 4.99 12.87 -16.85
C GLU A 59 5.11 12.91 -15.32
N ILE A 60 6.18 13.53 -14.80
CA ILE A 60 6.35 13.72 -13.36
C ILE A 60 5.69 15.03 -12.97
N ILE A 61 4.70 14.94 -12.07
CA ILE A 61 4.00 16.09 -11.49
C ILE A 61 4.54 16.32 -10.08
N THR A 62 5.09 17.50 -9.83
CA THR A 62 5.55 17.87 -8.49
C THR A 62 4.40 18.47 -7.69
N GLY A 63 4.15 17.93 -6.49
CA GLY A 63 3.09 18.40 -5.60
C GLY A 63 2.96 17.57 -4.34
N ASP A 64 2.11 18.03 -3.42
CA ASP A 64 1.86 17.36 -2.14
C ASP A 64 0.35 17.27 -1.88
N LEU A 65 -0.10 16.14 -1.33
CA LEU A 65 -1.51 15.95 -0.92
C LEU A 65 -1.95 16.94 0.18
N GLN A 66 -1.05 17.51 0.94
CA GLN A 66 -1.37 18.57 1.90
C GLN A 66 -1.70 19.90 1.21
N SER A 67 -1.48 20.01 -0.10
CA SER A 67 -1.80 21.19 -0.92
C SER A 67 -2.22 20.74 -2.32
N ILE A 68 -3.46 20.29 -2.48
CA ILE A 68 -4.02 19.80 -3.75
C ILE A 68 -3.92 20.87 -4.84
N SER A 69 -4.01 22.16 -4.48
CA SER A 69 -3.83 23.27 -5.41
C SER A 69 -2.47 23.26 -6.12
N SER A 70 -1.42 22.69 -5.52
CA SER A 70 -0.08 22.63 -6.10
C SER A 70 0.00 21.79 -7.39
N PHE A 71 -0.95 20.89 -7.61
CA PHE A 71 -1.00 20.03 -8.80
C PHE A 71 -2.38 19.94 -9.46
N SER A 72 -3.36 20.74 -9.01
CA SER A 72 -4.73 20.69 -9.51
C SER A 72 -4.83 20.88 -11.04
N ALA A 73 -3.97 21.71 -11.62
CA ALA A 73 -3.92 21.92 -13.07
C ALA A 73 -3.55 20.63 -13.85
N ALA A 74 -2.74 19.75 -13.23
CA ALA A 74 -2.35 18.49 -13.86
C ALA A 74 -3.44 17.40 -13.84
N LEU A 75 -4.58 17.66 -13.18
CA LEU A 75 -5.73 16.76 -13.20
C LEU A 75 -6.60 16.94 -14.44
N PHE A 76 -6.49 18.05 -15.18
CA PHE A 76 -7.25 18.23 -16.42
C PHE A 76 -6.78 17.28 -17.51
N GLY A 77 -7.75 16.67 -18.22
CA GLY A 77 -7.50 15.68 -19.25
C GLY A 77 -7.05 14.31 -18.72
N VAL A 78 -7.22 14.05 -17.42
CA VAL A 78 -7.01 12.72 -16.81
C VAL A 78 -8.28 11.91 -16.93
N ASP A 79 -8.17 10.67 -17.43
CA ASP A 79 -9.29 9.75 -17.55
C ASP A 79 -9.55 9.00 -16.24
N ILE A 80 -8.47 8.62 -15.54
CA ILE A 80 -8.57 7.78 -14.33
C ILE A 80 -7.58 8.26 -13.26
N LEU A 81 -8.09 8.41 -12.03
CA LEU A 81 -7.29 8.69 -10.85
C LEU A 81 -6.99 7.40 -10.07
N PHE A 82 -5.73 7.12 -9.83
CA PHE A 82 -5.25 6.06 -8.94
C PHE A 82 -4.69 6.67 -7.65
N HIS A 83 -5.44 6.52 -6.57
CA HIS A 83 -5.04 7.09 -5.28
C HIS A 83 -4.39 6.03 -4.40
N THR A 84 -3.04 5.95 -4.48
CA THR A 84 -2.25 5.00 -3.68
C THR A 84 -1.52 5.66 -2.50
N ALA A 85 -1.49 6.98 -2.45
CA ALA A 85 -0.83 7.71 -1.38
C ALA A 85 -1.60 7.60 -0.06
N ALA A 86 -0.85 7.42 1.02
CA ALA A 86 -1.36 7.49 2.38
C ALA A 86 -0.23 7.87 3.34
N TYR A 87 -0.58 8.48 4.47
CA TYR A 87 0.31 8.58 5.62
C TYR A 87 0.20 7.29 6.43
N PHE A 88 1.33 6.61 6.64
CA PHE A 88 1.39 5.29 7.28
C PHE A 88 2.40 5.28 8.44
N ARG A 89 2.28 4.29 9.33
CA ARG A 89 3.14 4.11 10.53
C ARG A 89 4.64 4.15 10.23
N ASP A 90 5.07 3.71 9.06
CA ASP A 90 6.48 3.73 8.64
C ASP A 90 7.06 5.16 8.55
N SER A 91 6.19 6.17 8.54
CA SER A 91 6.58 7.58 8.57
C SER A 91 6.65 8.17 10.00
N TYR A 92 6.34 7.39 11.04
CA TYR A 92 6.27 7.91 12.40
C TYR A 92 7.66 8.22 12.98
N THR A 93 7.80 9.46 13.45
CA THR A 93 9.04 9.94 14.09
C THR A 93 8.93 9.99 15.62
N GLY A 94 7.95 9.28 16.18
CA GLY A 94 7.57 9.31 17.59
C GLY A 94 6.59 10.43 17.92
N GLY A 95 5.74 10.19 18.92
CA GLY A 95 4.71 11.15 19.36
C GLY A 95 3.31 10.84 18.78
N ASN A 96 2.45 11.88 18.74
CA ASN A 96 1.09 11.78 18.22
C ASN A 96 1.07 12.17 16.74
N HIS A 97 0.50 11.32 15.91
CA HIS A 97 0.38 11.49 14.46
C HIS A 97 -1.08 11.67 14.00
N ASP A 98 -2.02 11.89 14.91
CA ASP A 98 -3.46 11.99 14.58
C ASP A 98 -3.75 13.14 13.61
N GLN A 99 -3.04 14.26 13.75
CA GLN A 99 -3.23 15.42 12.87
C GLN A 99 -2.77 15.12 11.43
N ASP A 100 -1.61 14.47 11.28
CA ASP A 100 -1.10 14.08 9.95
C ASP A 100 -1.99 13.02 9.29
N LEU A 101 -2.45 12.04 10.07
CA LEU A 101 -3.39 11.03 9.61
C LEU A 101 -4.71 11.64 9.14
N GLU A 102 -5.27 12.56 9.91
CA GLU A 102 -6.50 13.27 9.54
C GLU A 102 -6.28 14.17 8.32
N ALA A 103 -5.18 14.93 8.29
CA ALA A 103 -4.88 15.86 7.20
C ALA A 103 -4.67 15.12 5.87
N ILE A 104 -3.83 14.07 5.87
CA ILE A 104 -3.38 13.43 4.62
C ILE A 104 -4.34 12.33 4.18
N ASN A 105 -4.86 11.51 5.11
CA ASN A 105 -5.69 10.37 4.72
C ASN A 105 -7.18 10.73 4.59
N VAL A 106 -7.66 11.79 5.28
CA VAL A 106 -9.08 12.11 5.31
C VAL A 106 -9.39 13.42 4.59
N LYS A 107 -8.80 14.54 5.06
CA LYS A 107 -9.09 15.87 4.47
C LYS A 107 -8.60 15.98 3.03
N ALA A 108 -7.36 15.53 2.77
CA ALA A 108 -6.82 15.54 1.42
C ALA A 108 -7.61 14.64 0.46
N MET A 109 -8.15 13.50 0.96
CA MET A 109 -9.03 12.64 0.15
C MET A 109 -10.27 13.40 -0.31
N LYS A 110 -10.92 14.15 0.59
CA LYS A 110 -12.09 14.96 0.23
C LYS A 110 -11.75 16.03 -0.80
N GLU A 111 -10.69 16.80 -0.55
CA GLU A 111 -10.26 17.86 -1.47
C GLU A 111 -9.82 17.30 -2.84
N LEU A 112 -9.16 16.13 -2.85
CA LEU A 112 -8.77 15.44 -4.08
C LEU A 112 -10.00 15.01 -4.90
N LEU A 113 -11.03 14.47 -4.27
CA LEU A 113 -12.28 14.07 -4.94
C LEU A 113 -12.99 15.29 -5.54
N ASP A 114 -13.17 16.36 -4.74
CA ASP A 114 -13.82 17.59 -5.19
C ASP A 114 -13.08 18.23 -6.37
N THR A 115 -11.73 18.25 -6.31
CA THR A 115 -10.89 18.83 -7.36
C THR A 115 -10.89 17.95 -8.62
N SER A 116 -10.84 16.63 -8.44
CA SER A 116 -10.92 15.68 -9.55
C SER A 116 -12.25 15.77 -10.30
N TRP A 117 -13.35 15.89 -9.57
CA TRP A 117 -14.67 16.10 -10.16
C TRP A 117 -14.73 17.38 -11.01
N LYS A 118 -14.21 18.49 -10.47
CA LYS A 118 -14.12 19.78 -11.17
C LYS A 118 -13.23 19.73 -12.41
N ALA A 119 -12.17 18.90 -12.37
CA ALA A 119 -11.29 18.69 -13.51
C ALA A 119 -11.87 17.73 -14.59
N GLY A 120 -13.06 17.17 -14.36
CA GLY A 120 -13.71 16.27 -15.31
C GLY A 120 -13.43 14.78 -15.11
N ILE A 121 -12.65 14.41 -14.10
CA ILE A 121 -12.39 12.99 -13.78
C ILE A 121 -13.68 12.37 -13.25
N ARG A 122 -14.00 11.16 -13.75
CA ARG A 122 -15.21 10.41 -13.37
C ARG A 122 -14.89 8.99 -12.90
N ARG A 123 -13.62 8.60 -12.92
CA ARG A 123 -13.20 7.25 -12.53
C ARG A 123 -12.01 7.30 -11.57
N MET A 124 -12.08 6.49 -10.51
CA MET A 124 -11.02 6.38 -9.52
C MET A 124 -10.88 4.94 -9.01
N VAL A 125 -9.65 4.49 -8.77
CA VAL A 125 -9.38 3.34 -7.90
C VAL A 125 -8.65 3.83 -6.66
N HIS A 126 -9.28 3.62 -5.49
CA HIS A 126 -8.71 3.99 -4.21
C HIS A 126 -8.01 2.80 -3.56
N VAL A 127 -6.79 3.00 -3.09
CA VAL A 127 -6.08 2.00 -2.27
C VAL A 127 -6.37 2.24 -0.80
N SER A 128 -7.24 1.39 -0.26
CA SER A 128 -7.56 1.34 1.16
C SER A 128 -6.55 0.46 1.92
N SER A 129 -7.00 -0.41 2.79
CA SER A 129 -6.16 -1.34 3.57
C SER A 129 -7.02 -2.45 4.17
N ILE A 130 -6.45 -3.63 4.39
CA ILE A 130 -7.07 -4.65 5.26
C ILE A 130 -7.39 -4.12 6.67
N ALA A 131 -6.80 -3.01 7.08
CA ALA A 131 -7.02 -2.34 8.36
C ALA A 131 -8.48 -1.93 8.61
N VAL A 132 -9.27 -1.72 7.55
CA VAL A 132 -10.70 -1.36 7.65
C VAL A 132 -11.61 -2.57 7.94
N LEU A 133 -11.03 -3.77 7.95
CA LEU A 133 -11.76 -5.01 8.20
C LEU A 133 -11.36 -5.62 9.54
N LYS A 134 -12.26 -6.40 10.14
CA LYS A 134 -11.99 -7.12 11.38
C LYS A 134 -12.91 -8.32 11.52
N GLY A 135 -12.34 -9.49 11.76
CA GLY A 135 -13.03 -10.70 12.17
C GLY A 135 -12.66 -11.14 13.59
N ALA A 136 -13.23 -12.24 14.05
CA ALA A 136 -12.77 -12.94 15.24
C ALA A 136 -11.38 -13.55 15.01
N LYS A 137 -10.70 -13.95 16.09
CA LYS A 137 -9.43 -14.69 15.97
C LYS A 137 -9.64 -16.00 15.21
N GLY A 138 -8.73 -16.32 14.30
CA GLY A 138 -8.80 -17.51 13.44
C GLY A 138 -9.90 -17.49 12.37
N GLN A 139 -10.72 -16.45 12.32
CA GLN A 139 -11.77 -16.31 11.32
C GLN A 139 -11.19 -15.78 10.00
N THR A 140 -11.62 -16.37 8.88
CA THR A 140 -11.35 -15.78 7.56
C THR A 140 -12.22 -14.54 7.37
N VAL A 141 -11.56 -13.42 7.14
CA VAL A 141 -12.19 -12.09 6.99
C VAL A 141 -12.44 -11.82 5.51
N ASP A 142 -13.64 -11.37 5.17
CA ASP A 142 -14.00 -10.91 3.83
C ASP A 142 -14.29 -9.40 3.81
N GLU A 143 -14.60 -8.88 2.62
CA GLU A 143 -14.82 -7.45 2.37
C GLU A 143 -16.06 -6.86 3.05
N THR A 144 -16.93 -7.68 3.62
CA THR A 144 -18.15 -7.25 4.33
C THR A 144 -17.93 -7.05 5.82
N MET A 145 -16.85 -7.60 6.38
CA MET A 145 -16.56 -7.59 7.82
C MET A 145 -15.87 -6.30 8.25
N LEU A 146 -16.62 -5.20 8.24
CA LEU A 146 -16.07 -3.88 8.54
C LEU A 146 -15.68 -3.72 10.01
N ARG A 147 -14.51 -3.14 10.25
CA ARG A 147 -14.05 -2.73 11.57
C ARG A 147 -14.85 -1.53 12.04
N ARG A 148 -15.25 -1.55 13.31
CA ARG A 148 -15.84 -0.39 13.96
C ARG A 148 -14.79 0.68 14.22
N GLU A 149 -15.15 1.95 14.05
CA GLU A 149 -14.22 3.06 14.22
C GLU A 149 -13.72 3.22 15.67
N ASP A 150 -14.58 2.93 16.65
CA ASP A 150 -14.26 2.99 18.08
C ASP A 150 -13.27 1.89 18.54
N GLU A 151 -13.12 0.83 17.76
CA GLU A 151 -12.16 -0.27 18.01
C GLU A 151 -10.83 -0.09 17.25
N ALA A 152 -10.73 0.96 16.44
CA ALA A 152 -9.60 1.19 15.55
C ALA A 152 -8.51 2.04 16.20
N ASP A 153 -7.25 1.67 15.99
CA ASP A 153 -6.15 2.57 16.28
C ASP A 153 -6.18 3.81 15.35
N PRO A 154 -5.37 4.85 15.62
CA PRO A 154 -5.41 6.09 14.83
C PRO A 154 -5.24 5.88 13.32
N TYR A 155 -4.32 4.99 12.90
CA TYR A 155 -4.12 4.70 11.47
C TYR A 155 -5.33 3.97 10.88
N PHE A 156 -5.82 2.90 11.54
CA PHE A 156 -6.99 2.15 11.07
C PHE A 156 -8.21 3.08 10.98
N ARG A 157 -8.39 3.94 11.98
CA ARG A 157 -9.46 4.95 12.00
C ARG A 157 -9.37 5.90 10.83
N SER A 158 -8.17 6.37 10.49
CA SER A 158 -7.98 7.27 9.34
C SER A 158 -8.35 6.60 8.01
N LYS A 159 -8.08 5.29 7.85
CA LYS A 159 -8.46 4.54 6.66
C LYS A 159 -9.97 4.30 6.59
N ILE A 160 -10.63 3.99 7.71
CA ILE A 160 -12.10 3.88 7.80
C ILE A 160 -12.76 5.21 7.40
N ARG A 161 -12.26 6.35 7.93
CA ARG A 161 -12.77 7.69 7.60
C ARG A 161 -12.51 8.06 6.14
N SER A 162 -11.35 7.70 5.58
CA SER A 162 -11.05 7.90 4.17
C SER A 162 -12.04 7.17 3.25
N GLU A 163 -12.37 5.90 3.57
CA GLU A 163 -13.40 5.16 2.83
C GLU A 163 -14.80 5.79 3.01
N LYS A 164 -15.11 6.28 4.22
CA LYS A 164 -16.38 6.99 4.44
C LYS A 164 -16.48 8.22 3.56
N VAL A 165 -15.43 9.04 3.47
CA VAL A 165 -15.38 10.20 2.56
C VAL A 165 -15.65 9.79 1.12
N LEU A 166 -15.04 8.70 0.64
CA LEU A 166 -15.29 8.19 -0.71
C LEU A 166 -16.75 7.73 -0.88
N ASN A 167 -17.29 6.99 0.07
CA ASN A 167 -18.66 6.48 0.00
C ASN A 167 -19.69 7.62 0.04
N ASP A 168 -19.50 8.63 0.89
CA ASP A 168 -20.33 9.83 0.95
C ASP A 168 -20.27 10.56 -0.42
N PHE A 169 -19.09 10.73 -0.99
CA PHE A 169 -18.92 11.32 -2.32
C PHE A 169 -19.61 10.52 -3.42
N LEU A 170 -19.53 9.19 -3.38
CA LEU A 170 -20.25 8.33 -4.33
C LEU A 170 -21.76 8.45 -4.19
N ALA A 171 -22.30 8.71 -2.99
CA ALA A 171 -23.72 8.95 -2.80
C ALA A 171 -24.16 10.28 -3.41
N ASP A 172 -23.34 11.34 -3.25
CA ASP A 172 -23.64 12.67 -3.79
C ASP A 172 -23.45 12.77 -5.31
N TYR A 173 -22.56 11.95 -5.89
CA TYR A 173 -22.20 11.95 -7.31
C TYR A 173 -22.39 10.56 -7.97
N PRO A 174 -23.63 10.21 -8.37
CA PRO A 174 -23.93 8.89 -8.95
C PRO A 174 -23.13 8.54 -10.22
N GLU A 175 -22.73 9.56 -10.99
CA GLU A 175 -21.93 9.42 -12.21
C GLU A 175 -20.45 9.12 -11.94
N PHE A 176 -19.97 9.37 -10.74
CA PHE A 176 -18.60 9.05 -10.37
C PHE A 176 -18.46 7.56 -10.05
N TRP A 177 -17.57 6.91 -10.74
CA TRP A 177 -17.25 5.51 -10.49
C TRP A 177 -15.97 5.38 -9.67
N ALA A 178 -16.04 4.67 -8.56
CA ALA A 178 -14.84 4.26 -7.85
C ALA A 178 -15.04 2.88 -7.21
N CYS A 179 -13.93 2.16 -7.02
CA CYS A 179 -13.84 0.98 -6.17
C CYS A 179 -12.60 1.05 -5.29
N MET A 180 -12.50 0.14 -4.35
CA MET A 180 -11.44 0.12 -3.34
C MET A 180 -10.66 -1.18 -3.42
N VAL A 181 -9.32 -1.10 -3.44
CA VAL A 181 -8.43 -2.26 -3.31
C VAL A 181 -7.80 -2.24 -1.93
N LEU A 182 -7.88 -3.35 -1.22
CA LEU A 182 -7.44 -3.50 0.17
C LEU A 182 -6.21 -4.40 0.25
N PRO A 183 -4.99 -3.84 0.18
CA PRO A 183 -3.78 -4.63 0.27
C PRO A 183 -3.49 -5.11 1.69
N GLY A 184 -2.82 -6.26 1.76
CA GLY A 184 -2.14 -6.73 2.95
C GLY A 184 -0.78 -6.06 3.16
N TRP A 185 0.13 -6.74 3.86
CA TRP A 185 1.50 -6.28 4.07
C TRP A 185 2.31 -6.55 2.78
N MET A 186 2.66 -5.46 2.10
CA MET A 186 3.21 -5.53 0.75
C MET A 186 4.72 -5.73 0.74
N HIS A 187 5.17 -6.71 -0.03
CA HIS A 187 6.55 -6.99 -0.38
C HIS A 187 6.77 -6.86 -1.88
N GLY A 188 8.02 -6.83 -2.32
CA GLY A 188 8.35 -6.88 -3.74
C GLY A 188 9.39 -5.84 -4.18
N PRO A 189 9.79 -5.88 -5.46
CA PRO A 189 10.81 -4.98 -6.00
C PRO A 189 10.33 -3.52 -6.05
N GLY A 190 11.27 -2.58 -5.90
CA GLY A 190 10.97 -1.15 -6.01
C GLY A 190 10.81 -0.42 -4.69
N ASP A 191 11.07 -1.04 -3.56
CA ASP A 191 10.98 -0.45 -2.21
C ASP A 191 12.20 0.43 -1.89
N ARG A 192 12.29 1.57 -2.59
CA ARG A 192 13.45 2.48 -2.51
C ARG A 192 13.56 3.23 -1.17
N GLY A 193 12.46 3.49 -0.52
CA GLY A 193 12.42 3.95 0.87
C GLY A 193 11.89 2.81 1.73
N PRO A 194 12.78 1.89 2.21
CA PRO A 194 12.32 0.60 2.71
C PRO A 194 11.15 0.74 3.67
N THR A 195 10.01 0.14 3.28
CA THR A 195 8.83 -0.01 4.12
C THR A 195 9.16 -0.92 5.30
N SER A 196 8.26 -1.05 6.27
CA SER A 196 8.43 -2.04 7.35
C SER A 196 8.63 -3.46 6.82
N ALA A 197 8.03 -3.78 5.69
CA ALA A 197 8.20 -5.05 5.00
C ALA A 197 9.64 -5.21 4.47
N GLY A 198 10.08 -4.29 3.64
CA GLY A 198 11.42 -4.30 3.07
C GLY A 198 12.51 -4.18 4.12
N GLN A 199 12.29 -3.37 5.17
CA GLN A 199 13.25 -3.27 6.27
C GLN A 199 13.38 -4.60 7.03
N THR A 200 12.29 -5.34 7.21
CA THR A 200 12.34 -6.68 7.81
C THR A 200 13.25 -7.60 6.99
N VAL A 201 13.12 -7.60 5.67
CA VAL A 201 14.02 -8.36 4.77
C VAL A 201 15.48 -7.91 4.94
N LEU A 202 15.74 -6.60 4.95
CA LEU A 202 17.07 -6.04 5.14
C LEU A 202 17.67 -6.39 6.51
N ASP A 203 16.89 -6.37 7.57
CA ASP A 203 17.35 -6.67 8.93
C ASP A 203 17.68 -8.14 9.10
N VAL A 204 16.89 -9.05 8.50
CA VAL A 204 17.23 -10.49 8.44
C VAL A 204 18.52 -10.69 7.64
N ALA A 205 18.61 -10.13 6.43
CA ALA A 205 19.76 -10.27 5.55
C ALA A 205 21.07 -9.72 6.19
N ARG A 206 20.95 -8.71 7.05
CA ARG A 206 22.09 -8.12 7.78
C ARG A 206 22.36 -8.77 9.14
N GLY A 207 21.55 -9.76 9.55
CA GLY A 207 21.69 -10.43 10.86
C GLY A 207 21.37 -9.50 12.04
N LYS A 208 20.53 -8.48 11.85
CA LYS A 208 20.21 -7.47 12.88
C LYS A 208 19.00 -7.85 13.75
N LEU A 209 18.23 -8.87 13.37
CA LEU A 209 17.07 -9.31 14.14
C LEU A 209 17.50 -10.08 15.39
N PRO A 210 17.21 -9.57 16.62
CA PRO A 210 17.60 -10.24 17.86
C PRO A 210 16.81 -11.52 18.14
N GLY A 211 15.71 -11.72 17.43
CA GLY A 211 14.80 -12.86 17.55
C GLY A 211 13.65 -12.76 16.58
N ILE A 212 12.80 -13.77 16.56
CA ILE A 212 11.58 -13.80 15.75
C ILE A 212 10.47 -13.06 16.49
N PRO A 213 9.91 -11.97 15.93
CA PRO A 213 8.75 -11.30 16.53
C PRO A 213 7.55 -12.26 16.55
N PRO A 214 6.66 -12.16 17.54
CA PRO A 214 5.42 -12.92 17.55
C PRO A 214 4.44 -12.40 16.51
N GLY A 215 3.43 -13.21 16.19
CA GLY A 215 2.29 -12.81 15.36
C GLY A 215 2.36 -13.33 13.93
N SER A 216 1.40 -12.88 13.15
CA SER A 216 1.20 -13.24 11.76
C SER A 216 0.81 -12.01 10.93
N VAL A 217 1.01 -12.10 9.64
CA VAL A 217 0.68 -11.06 8.66
C VAL A 217 -0.04 -11.68 7.47
N SER A 218 -0.76 -10.87 6.72
CA SER A 218 -1.23 -11.24 5.40
C SER A 218 -0.30 -10.57 4.38
N LEU A 219 0.52 -11.36 3.70
CA LEU A 219 1.60 -10.90 2.84
C LEU A 219 1.21 -10.98 1.38
N VAL A 220 1.44 -9.91 0.64
CA VAL A 220 1.12 -9.80 -0.79
C VAL A 220 2.26 -9.16 -1.57
N ASP A 221 2.41 -9.56 -2.83
CA ASP A 221 3.30 -8.88 -3.77
C ASP A 221 2.67 -7.56 -4.23
N ALA A 222 3.43 -6.47 -4.19
CA ALA A 222 2.97 -5.15 -4.64
C ALA A 222 2.60 -5.14 -6.14
N ARG A 223 3.19 -6.01 -6.95
CA ARG A 223 2.84 -6.21 -8.37
C ARG A 223 1.45 -6.84 -8.51
N ASP A 224 1.07 -7.77 -7.64
CA ASP A 224 -0.26 -8.38 -7.65
C ASP A 224 -1.33 -7.39 -7.22
N VAL A 225 -1.02 -6.51 -6.27
CA VAL A 225 -1.89 -5.39 -5.90
C VAL A 225 -2.04 -4.41 -7.06
N ALA A 226 -0.96 -4.08 -7.77
CA ALA A 226 -1.01 -3.23 -8.96
C ALA A 226 -1.88 -3.83 -10.07
N LEU A 227 -1.78 -5.14 -10.32
CA LEU A 227 -2.63 -5.85 -11.26
C LEU A 227 -4.10 -5.85 -10.82
N ALA A 228 -4.39 -6.00 -9.52
CA ALA A 228 -5.75 -5.91 -9.00
C ALA A 228 -6.36 -4.52 -9.22
N ILE A 229 -5.58 -3.46 -9.00
CA ILE A 229 -5.99 -2.08 -9.25
C ILE A 229 -6.38 -1.88 -10.73
N ILE A 230 -5.58 -2.41 -11.65
CA ILE A 230 -5.85 -2.32 -13.09
C ILE A 230 -7.06 -3.18 -13.47
N ALA A 231 -7.15 -4.41 -12.96
CA ALA A 231 -8.27 -5.31 -13.24
C ALA A 231 -9.62 -4.72 -12.77
N CYS A 232 -9.62 -3.94 -11.70
CA CYS A 232 -10.80 -3.23 -11.24
C CYS A 232 -11.40 -2.29 -12.30
N LEU A 233 -10.62 -1.76 -13.24
CA LEU A 233 -11.14 -0.87 -14.28
C LEU A 233 -12.18 -1.55 -15.20
N SER A 234 -12.03 -2.84 -15.44
CA SER A 234 -12.94 -3.59 -16.32
C SER A 234 -13.86 -4.54 -15.55
N LYS A 235 -13.45 -5.00 -14.37
CA LYS A 235 -14.14 -6.05 -13.61
C LYS A 235 -14.69 -5.56 -12.27
N GLY A 236 -14.19 -4.42 -11.77
CA GLY A 236 -14.63 -3.85 -10.51
C GLY A 236 -16.04 -3.26 -10.59
N LYS A 237 -16.76 -3.32 -9.47
CA LYS A 237 -18.08 -2.71 -9.33
C LYS A 237 -17.98 -1.44 -8.50
N ARG A 238 -18.79 -0.46 -8.86
CA ARG A 238 -18.85 0.83 -8.16
C ARG A 238 -19.15 0.66 -6.67
N GLY A 239 -18.37 1.29 -5.81
CA GLY A 239 -18.50 1.24 -4.35
C GLY A 239 -17.98 -0.03 -3.68
N GLU A 240 -17.58 -1.05 -4.47
CA GLU A 240 -17.16 -2.34 -3.91
C GLU A 240 -15.69 -2.34 -3.48
N ARG A 241 -15.39 -3.24 -2.53
CA ARG A 241 -14.04 -3.55 -2.03
C ARG A 241 -13.53 -4.83 -2.64
N TYR A 242 -12.22 -4.88 -2.88
CA TYR A 242 -11.50 -6.06 -3.38
C TYR A 242 -10.26 -6.30 -2.52
N LEU A 243 -10.26 -7.40 -1.78
CA LEU A 243 -9.14 -7.82 -0.95
C LEU A 243 -7.98 -8.30 -1.83
N ALA A 244 -6.91 -7.54 -1.86
CA ALA A 244 -5.61 -7.95 -2.39
C ALA A 244 -4.66 -8.21 -1.21
N ALA A 245 -5.10 -9.06 -0.28
CA ALA A 245 -4.43 -9.25 1.00
C ALA A 245 -3.26 -10.24 0.93
N GLY A 246 -3.26 -11.13 -0.07
CA GLY A 246 -2.21 -12.12 -0.25
C GLY A 246 -2.44 -13.35 0.61
N ARG A 247 -1.36 -13.85 1.24
CA ARG A 247 -1.34 -15.10 1.98
C ARG A 247 -1.07 -14.87 3.45
N HIS A 248 -1.77 -15.59 4.32
CA HIS A 248 -1.44 -15.64 5.75
C HIS A 248 -0.05 -16.24 5.95
N GLN A 249 0.80 -15.56 6.73
CA GLN A 249 2.14 -16.01 7.09
C GLN A 249 2.40 -15.72 8.56
N THR A 250 2.89 -16.72 9.30
CA THR A 250 3.41 -16.46 10.65
C THR A 250 4.82 -15.87 10.54
N MET A 251 5.21 -15.03 11.49
CA MET A 251 6.59 -14.53 11.55
C MET A 251 7.58 -15.68 11.79
N ALA A 252 7.13 -16.76 12.43
CA ALA A 252 7.93 -17.97 12.67
C ALA A 252 8.27 -18.73 11.37
N ASP A 253 7.43 -18.64 10.34
CA ASP A 253 7.69 -19.23 9.03
C ASP A 253 8.40 -18.23 8.10
N LEU A 254 8.02 -16.96 8.16
CA LEU A 254 8.52 -15.92 7.27
C LEU A 254 10.00 -15.59 7.51
N ILE A 255 10.41 -15.40 8.76
CA ILE A 255 11.79 -15.01 9.08
C ILE A 255 12.81 -16.09 8.67
N PRO A 256 12.60 -17.41 8.96
CA PRO A 256 13.47 -18.45 8.44
C PRO A 256 13.51 -18.55 6.91
N LEU A 257 12.39 -18.28 6.24
CA LEU A 257 12.35 -18.26 4.77
C LEU A 257 13.24 -17.13 4.21
N ILE A 258 13.10 -15.90 4.73
CA ILE A 258 13.95 -14.78 4.33
C ILE A 258 15.43 -15.07 4.63
N ALA A 259 15.74 -15.64 5.79
CA ALA A 259 17.09 -16.00 6.17
C ALA A 259 17.70 -17.01 5.18
N ARG A 260 16.95 -18.04 4.79
CA ARG A 260 17.36 -19.02 3.76
C ARG A 260 17.63 -18.35 2.41
N LEU A 261 16.76 -17.46 1.95
CA LEU A 261 16.90 -16.75 0.67
C LEU A 261 18.06 -15.74 0.64
N THR A 262 18.54 -15.33 1.81
CA THR A 262 19.67 -14.41 1.96
C THR A 262 20.96 -15.07 2.45
N ASP A 263 21.01 -16.42 2.47
CA ASP A 263 22.14 -17.21 2.96
C ASP A 263 22.57 -16.81 4.38
N ARG A 264 21.59 -16.56 5.26
CA ARG A 264 21.79 -16.21 6.65
C ARG A 264 21.20 -17.23 7.59
N LYS A 265 21.77 -17.31 8.78
CA LYS A 265 21.21 -18.12 9.86
C LYS A 265 20.01 -17.37 10.47
N ALA A 266 18.85 -18.02 10.47
CA ALA A 266 17.68 -17.46 11.13
C ALA A 266 17.88 -17.32 12.65
N PRO A 267 17.30 -16.31 13.31
CA PRO A 267 17.21 -16.27 14.74
C PRO A 267 16.48 -17.51 15.27
N SER A 268 17.01 -18.12 16.36
CA SER A 268 16.43 -19.36 16.92
C SER A 268 15.40 -19.11 18.01
N ARG A 269 15.35 -17.88 18.57
CA ARG A 269 14.47 -17.54 19.71
C ARG A 269 13.34 -16.63 19.26
N GLN A 270 12.14 -16.90 19.78
CA GLN A 270 11.02 -15.96 19.67
C GLN A 270 11.17 -14.84 20.70
N ILE A 271 10.81 -13.61 20.30
CA ILE A 271 10.78 -12.46 21.21
C ILE A 271 9.45 -12.50 22.00
N PRO A 272 9.48 -12.62 23.34
CA PRO A 272 8.24 -12.52 24.12
C PRO A 272 7.61 -11.14 24.00
N MET A 273 6.26 -11.06 23.98
CA MET A 273 5.53 -9.78 23.88
C MET A 273 5.99 -8.71 24.87
N PRO A 274 6.25 -9.00 26.19
CA PRO A 274 6.75 -7.98 27.10
C PRO A 274 8.07 -7.36 26.66
N LEU A 275 8.99 -8.17 26.14
CA LEU A 275 10.27 -7.68 25.63
C LEU A 275 10.08 -6.83 24.36
N LEU A 276 9.12 -7.18 23.50
CA LEU A 276 8.80 -6.39 22.33
C LEU A 276 8.31 -4.97 22.70
N TYR A 277 7.52 -4.84 23.76
CA TYR A 277 7.11 -3.53 24.26
C TYR A 277 8.28 -2.70 24.82
N VAL A 278 9.25 -3.34 25.49
CA VAL A 278 10.47 -2.66 25.92
C VAL A 278 11.28 -2.15 24.73
N ILE A 279 11.46 -2.99 23.70
CA ILE A 279 12.14 -2.61 22.45
C ILE A 279 11.42 -1.43 21.81
N ALA A 280 10.09 -1.48 21.71
CA ALA A 280 9.29 -0.41 21.13
C ALA A 280 9.44 0.91 21.89
N ALA A 281 9.41 0.89 23.22
CA ALA A 281 9.59 2.07 24.05
C ALA A 281 10.98 2.71 23.83
N LEU A 282 12.05 1.90 23.82
CA LEU A 282 13.42 2.37 23.56
C LEU A 282 13.55 2.96 22.12
N SER A 283 12.93 2.31 21.13
CA SER A 283 12.92 2.78 19.75
C SER A 283 12.20 4.14 19.62
N GLU A 284 11.11 4.36 20.35
CA GLU A 284 10.43 5.66 20.36
C GLU A 284 11.26 6.77 20.99
N VAL A 285 11.98 6.49 22.09
CA VAL A 285 12.93 7.44 22.65
C VAL A 285 14.00 7.80 21.63
N GLN A 286 14.55 6.81 20.94
CA GLN A 286 15.51 7.04 19.86
C GLN A 286 14.92 7.88 18.74
N ALA A 287 13.68 7.59 18.30
CA ALA A 287 12.99 8.35 17.25
C ALA A 287 12.86 9.83 17.61
N ARG A 288 12.46 10.12 18.86
CA ARG A 288 12.33 11.50 19.37
C ARG A 288 13.67 12.25 19.40
N LEU A 289 14.75 11.57 19.78
CA LEU A 289 16.09 12.15 19.83
C LEU A 289 16.68 12.38 18.42
N THR A 290 16.52 11.41 17.54
CA THR A 290 17.13 11.43 16.20
C THR A 290 16.27 12.08 15.12
N ARG A 291 14.97 12.28 15.41
CA ARG A 291 13.94 12.70 14.42
C ARG A 291 13.88 11.78 13.20
N LYS A 292 14.29 10.54 13.34
CA LYS A 292 14.20 9.52 12.29
C LYS A 292 13.07 8.55 12.57
N PRO A 293 12.34 8.08 11.54
CA PRO A 293 11.33 7.05 11.72
C PRO A 293 11.91 5.79 12.32
N VAL A 294 11.10 5.09 13.13
CA VAL A 294 11.42 3.77 13.68
C VAL A 294 10.30 2.80 13.37
N LEU A 295 10.65 1.62 12.91
CA LEU A 295 9.69 0.62 12.48
C LEU A 295 8.99 -0.09 13.64
N MET A 296 9.72 -0.35 14.73
CA MET A 296 9.17 -0.92 15.95
C MET A 296 8.76 0.20 16.91
N SER A 297 7.66 0.89 16.59
CA SER A 297 7.04 1.86 17.47
C SER A 297 6.10 1.17 18.47
N TRP A 298 5.67 1.89 19.51
CA TRP A 298 4.65 1.42 20.45
C TRP A 298 3.33 1.07 19.72
N ALA A 299 2.96 1.87 18.74
CA ALA A 299 1.79 1.61 17.90
C ALA A 299 1.93 0.30 17.10
N THR A 300 3.13 0.02 16.57
CA THR A 300 3.43 -1.24 15.86
C THR A 300 3.35 -2.45 16.80
N ALA A 301 3.96 -2.37 17.99
CA ALA A 301 3.91 -3.46 18.98
C ALA A 301 2.48 -3.73 19.45
N LYS A 302 1.68 -2.67 19.69
CA LYS A 302 0.26 -2.78 20.06
C LYS A 302 -0.57 -3.41 18.93
N ALA A 303 -0.33 -3.02 17.68
CA ALA A 303 -1.00 -3.60 16.53
C ALA A 303 -0.68 -5.09 16.38
N LEU A 304 0.59 -5.50 16.51
CA LEU A 304 0.99 -6.92 16.49
C LEU A 304 0.26 -7.73 17.58
N ALA A 305 0.09 -7.15 18.78
CA ALA A 305 -0.62 -7.83 19.87
C ALA A 305 -2.13 -7.94 19.60
N SER A 306 -2.77 -6.86 19.12
CA SER A 306 -4.21 -6.81 18.90
C SER A 306 -4.67 -7.58 17.67
N GLU A 307 -3.85 -7.60 16.62
CA GLU A 307 -4.14 -8.27 15.34
C GLU A 307 -3.58 -9.71 15.28
N ASN A 308 -3.01 -10.21 16.39
CA ASN A 308 -2.53 -11.58 16.44
C ASN A 308 -3.62 -12.58 16.08
N ASP A 309 -3.32 -13.49 15.12
CA ASP A 309 -4.26 -14.48 14.57
C ASP A 309 -5.53 -13.88 13.93
N ARG A 310 -5.42 -12.66 13.36
CA ARG A 310 -6.48 -11.97 12.60
C ARG A 310 -6.05 -11.63 11.17
N SER A 311 -5.02 -12.30 10.66
CA SER A 311 -4.45 -12.04 9.33
C SER A 311 -4.89 -13.05 8.26
N HIS A 312 -6.00 -13.78 8.51
CA HIS A 312 -6.63 -14.65 7.53
C HIS A 312 -7.66 -13.85 6.73
N PHE A 313 -7.36 -13.58 5.47
CA PHE A 313 -8.26 -12.84 4.57
C PHE A 313 -8.69 -13.71 3.40
N SER A 314 -9.96 -13.53 2.99
CA SER A 314 -10.50 -14.21 1.83
C SER A 314 -9.88 -13.70 0.54
N ALA A 315 -9.45 -14.61 -0.32
CA ALA A 315 -9.00 -14.28 -1.66
C ALA A 315 -10.11 -14.49 -2.72
N HIS A 316 -11.36 -14.72 -2.30
CA HIS A 316 -12.44 -15.12 -3.20
C HIS A 316 -12.67 -14.09 -4.31
N ARG A 317 -12.89 -12.81 -3.98
CA ARG A 317 -13.13 -11.77 -4.98
C ARG A 317 -11.89 -11.51 -5.85
N PHE A 318 -10.69 -11.61 -5.28
CA PHE A 318 -9.45 -11.48 -6.04
C PHE A 318 -9.33 -12.55 -7.13
N HIS A 319 -9.64 -13.80 -6.79
CA HIS A 319 -9.57 -14.91 -7.75
C HIS A 319 -10.76 -14.94 -8.68
N HIS A 320 -11.97 -14.86 -8.16
CA HIS A 320 -13.20 -15.08 -8.93
C HIS A 320 -13.60 -13.84 -9.73
N ASP A 321 -13.68 -12.67 -9.08
CA ASP A 321 -14.20 -11.47 -9.72
C ASP A 321 -13.12 -10.78 -10.57
N LEU A 322 -11.88 -10.66 -10.05
CA LEU A 322 -10.78 -10.05 -10.78
C LEU A 322 -10.04 -11.04 -11.70
N GLY A 323 -10.18 -12.35 -11.48
CA GLY A 323 -9.55 -13.40 -12.29
C GLY A 323 -8.04 -13.43 -12.13
N LEU A 324 -7.52 -13.10 -10.95
CA LEU A 324 -6.10 -13.00 -10.64
C LEU A 324 -5.66 -14.11 -9.69
N THR A 325 -4.36 -14.39 -9.65
CA THR A 325 -3.73 -15.30 -8.68
C THR A 325 -2.53 -14.64 -8.05
N PHE A 326 -2.33 -14.88 -6.74
CA PHE A 326 -1.15 -14.34 -6.05
C PHE A 326 0.11 -15.10 -6.46
N ARG A 327 1.19 -14.36 -6.69
CA ARG A 327 2.54 -14.92 -6.88
C ARG A 327 2.93 -15.83 -5.71
N PRO A 328 3.74 -16.86 -5.97
CA PRO A 328 4.39 -17.61 -4.89
C PRO A 328 5.19 -16.69 -3.98
N LEU A 329 5.07 -16.88 -2.65
CA LEU A 329 5.77 -16.07 -1.65
C LEU A 329 7.28 -16.05 -1.88
N GLU A 330 7.86 -17.20 -2.21
CA GLU A 330 9.30 -17.34 -2.43
C GLU A 330 9.77 -16.53 -3.65
N GLU A 331 8.96 -16.47 -4.71
CA GLU A 331 9.22 -15.61 -5.88
C GLU A 331 9.22 -14.13 -5.49
N THR A 332 8.19 -13.68 -4.75
CA THR A 332 8.08 -12.30 -4.27
C THR A 332 9.30 -11.87 -3.46
N LEU A 333 9.70 -12.69 -2.48
CA LEU A 333 10.84 -12.39 -1.61
C LEU A 333 12.18 -12.47 -2.36
N THR A 334 12.32 -13.43 -3.27
CA THR A 334 13.53 -13.55 -4.11
C THR A 334 13.71 -12.32 -4.99
N ASP A 335 12.65 -11.87 -5.63
CA ASP A 335 12.69 -10.67 -6.48
C ASP A 335 12.96 -9.40 -5.67
N GLU A 336 12.39 -9.29 -4.47
CA GLU A 336 12.64 -8.18 -3.55
C GLU A 336 14.11 -8.14 -3.11
N ILE A 337 14.66 -9.28 -2.69
CA ILE A 337 16.07 -9.41 -2.29
C ILE A 337 17.00 -9.07 -3.46
N ASN A 338 16.73 -9.60 -4.65
CA ASN A 338 17.51 -9.31 -5.85
C ASN A 338 17.44 -7.82 -6.23
N TRP A 339 16.27 -7.21 -6.06
CA TRP A 339 16.13 -5.77 -6.25
C TRP A 339 16.94 -4.98 -5.22
N PHE A 340 16.92 -5.34 -3.94
CA PHE A 340 17.74 -4.71 -2.91
C PHE A 340 19.24 -4.84 -3.18
N ARG A 341 19.70 -5.99 -3.72
CA ARG A 341 21.09 -6.16 -4.16
C ARG A 341 21.43 -5.18 -5.31
N LYS A 342 20.62 -5.13 -6.36
CA LYS A 342 20.80 -4.23 -7.50
C LYS A 342 20.72 -2.75 -7.11
N ALA A 343 19.94 -2.40 -6.12
CA ALA A 343 19.79 -1.04 -5.63
C ALA A 343 20.86 -0.64 -4.59
N GLY A 344 21.80 -1.54 -4.25
CA GLY A 344 22.91 -1.27 -3.33
C GLY A 344 22.52 -1.30 -1.84
N PHE A 345 21.34 -1.84 -1.48
CA PHE A 345 20.95 -2.02 -0.09
C PHE A 345 21.55 -3.29 0.54
N LEU A 346 21.83 -4.29 -0.27
CA LEU A 346 22.47 -5.56 0.11
C LEU A 346 23.70 -5.79 -0.79
N PRO A 347 24.70 -6.56 -0.26
CA PRO A 347 25.86 -6.98 -1.05
C PRO A 347 25.49 -7.92 -2.19
#